data_9cc8ecc2aec10d0a7d443e030fe6d6e6
#
_entry.id   9cc8ecc2aec10d0a7d443e030fe6d6e6
#
_cell.length_a   1.000
_cell.length_b   1.000
_cell.length_c   1.000
_cell.angle_alpha   90.00
_cell.angle_beta   90.00
_cell.angle_gamma   90.00
#
_symmetry.space_group_name_H-M   'P 1'
#
loop_
_entity.id
_entity.type
_entity.pdbx_description
1 polymer ?
#
loop_
_entity_poly.entity_id
_entity_poly.type
_entity_poly.pdbx_seq_one_letter_code
_entity_poly.pdbx_strand_id
1 'polypeptide(L)'
;MKLLFAVNSVGAFGDGLYAYLLPVFLTENLGASPEEVGILYAAMSLCAALTLLVAGMLADKYDRKKIMIVGWLAWVPAPLIFSLARNWLDALPGMMLWGVWLGGPTVTAYVVATADKNRLTLTFTTISAAWSLGYIFSPALGGYLGGIFGMQLVFLLASFFYSVSCFLLIFVRSQHAATSAQKPSQVTSSFFKLIRTRALLKLSGFFAAIMFVMMMFRPFIPQFLAKVYGFDRFEIGVLGSVCFLGSAVLGIVIGRFGDRTKKSNAIVASLILSSASVILLALSNNFIVLSVTLFLAGGSYMAWSLLSAVVGPLAPENIRARWISIPQTVSMFSSFIAPYVGGILFGASPYYLLIAAAAASCIMALLAATALGD
;
A
#
# COMPACT_ATOMS: atom_id res chain seq x y z
N MET A 1 -10.06 -21.39 0.45
CA MET A 1 -10.39 -19.97 0.73
C MET A 1 -10.26 -19.60 2.21
N LYS A 2 -10.87 -20.33 3.17
CA LYS A 2 -10.74 -20.01 4.62
C LYS A 2 -9.30 -19.93 5.10
N LEU A 3 -8.43 -20.84 4.66
CA LEU A 3 -7.02 -20.84 5.03
C LEU A 3 -6.25 -19.65 4.44
N LEU A 4 -6.54 -19.28 3.19
CA LEU A 4 -5.95 -18.10 2.56
C LEU A 4 -6.40 -16.79 3.26
N PHE A 5 -7.65 -16.74 3.73
CA PHE A 5 -8.12 -15.66 4.59
C PHE A 5 -7.29 -15.58 5.89
N ALA A 6 -7.10 -16.70 6.59
CA ALA A 6 -6.31 -16.74 7.82
C ALA A 6 -4.85 -16.33 7.58
N VAL A 7 -4.21 -16.83 6.52
CA VAL A 7 -2.85 -16.43 6.10
C VAL A 7 -2.75 -14.90 5.95
N ASN A 8 -3.66 -14.30 5.20
CA ASN A 8 -3.64 -12.85 4.98
C ASN A 8 -3.94 -12.07 6.26
N SER A 9 -4.90 -12.50 7.09
CA SER A 9 -5.22 -11.81 8.35
C SER A 9 -4.05 -11.84 9.35
N VAL A 10 -3.41 -13.00 9.52
CA VAL A 10 -2.26 -13.17 10.43
C VAL A 10 -1.05 -12.38 9.93
N GLY A 11 -0.76 -12.43 8.62
CA GLY A 11 0.32 -11.65 8.03
C GLY A 11 0.09 -10.15 8.16
N ALA A 12 -1.13 -9.69 7.85
CA ALA A 12 -1.50 -8.27 7.97
C ALA A 12 -1.49 -7.79 9.43
N PHE A 13 -1.85 -8.65 10.39
CA PHE A 13 -1.75 -8.31 11.80
C PHE A 13 -0.29 -8.10 12.22
N GLY A 14 0.61 -9.01 11.83
CA GLY A 14 2.04 -8.85 12.08
C GLY A 14 2.61 -7.57 11.44
N ASP A 15 2.25 -7.30 10.19
CA ASP A 15 2.68 -6.09 9.48
C ASP A 15 2.17 -4.81 10.15
N GLY A 16 0.90 -4.77 10.49
CA GLY A 16 0.27 -3.60 11.10
C GLY A 16 0.83 -3.25 12.49
N LEU A 17 1.42 -4.21 13.23
CA LEU A 17 2.05 -3.93 14.53
C LEU A 17 3.12 -2.84 14.42
N TYR A 18 3.87 -2.79 13.32
CA TYR A 18 4.99 -1.85 13.19
C TYR A 18 4.89 -0.90 12.00
N ALA A 19 4.16 -1.25 10.94
CA ALA A 19 4.20 -0.51 9.67
C ALA A 19 3.89 0.98 9.81
N TYR A 20 2.92 1.34 10.67
CA TYR A 20 2.57 2.73 10.92
C TYR A 20 3.57 3.44 11.84
N LEU A 21 4.24 2.72 12.73
CA LEU A 21 5.21 3.24 13.70
C LEU A 21 6.64 3.25 13.18
N LEU A 22 6.91 2.53 12.08
CA LEU A 22 8.25 2.37 11.53
C LEU A 22 8.94 3.72 11.22
N PRO A 23 8.28 4.72 10.61
CA PRO A 23 8.94 6.01 10.38
C PRO A 23 9.39 6.70 11.68
N VAL A 24 8.61 6.58 12.74
CA VAL A 24 8.95 7.13 14.06
C VAL A 24 10.16 6.38 14.66
N PHE A 25 10.17 5.05 14.57
CA PHE A 25 11.31 4.23 15.00
C PHE A 25 12.59 4.59 14.25
N LEU A 26 12.53 4.75 12.92
CA LEU A 26 13.69 5.12 12.10
C LEU A 26 14.28 6.47 12.55
N THR A 27 13.44 7.43 12.89
CA THR A 27 13.87 8.76 13.33
C THR A 27 14.35 8.78 14.78
N GLU A 28 13.54 8.27 15.71
CA GLU A 28 13.82 8.37 17.15
C GLU A 28 14.88 7.38 17.63
N ASN A 29 14.85 6.15 17.11
CA ASN A 29 15.75 5.09 17.60
C ASN A 29 17.00 4.92 16.74
N LEU A 30 16.92 5.15 15.43
CA LEU A 30 18.06 4.97 14.52
C LEU A 30 18.67 6.28 14.07
N GLY A 31 18.12 7.43 14.50
CA GLY A 31 18.64 8.77 14.20
C GLY A 31 18.51 9.16 12.73
N ALA A 32 17.61 8.53 11.97
CA ALA A 32 17.42 8.86 10.57
C ALA A 32 16.89 10.28 10.37
N SER A 33 17.50 11.04 9.47
CA SER A 33 16.93 12.29 8.98
C SER A 33 15.67 12.02 8.14
N PRO A 34 14.81 13.02 7.93
CA PRO A 34 13.64 12.85 7.06
C PRO A 34 13.99 12.41 5.64
N GLU A 35 15.10 12.89 5.09
CA GLU A 35 15.61 12.51 3.77
C GLU A 35 16.03 11.02 3.75
N GLU A 36 16.71 10.56 4.79
CA GLU A 36 17.13 9.16 4.94
C GLU A 36 15.92 8.22 5.08
N VAL A 37 14.89 8.62 5.84
CA VAL A 37 13.60 7.92 5.85
C VAL A 37 12.99 7.89 4.45
N GLY A 38 13.03 9.01 3.73
CA GLY A 38 12.60 9.07 2.33
C GLY A 38 13.35 8.09 1.43
N ILE A 39 14.67 7.97 1.57
CA ILE A 39 15.53 7.00 0.84
C ILE A 39 15.12 5.56 1.18
N LEU A 40 14.89 5.24 2.45
CA LEU A 40 14.48 3.90 2.87
C LEU A 40 13.13 3.48 2.26
N TYR A 41 12.13 4.37 2.28
CA TYR A 41 10.83 4.12 1.65
C TYR A 41 10.92 4.11 0.11
N ALA A 42 11.83 4.88 -0.48
CA ALA A 42 12.13 4.81 -1.90
C ALA A 42 12.71 3.43 -2.28
N ALA A 43 13.69 2.93 -1.53
CA ALA A 43 14.27 1.59 -1.75
C ALA A 43 13.20 0.47 -1.64
N MET A 44 12.32 0.55 -0.62
CA MET A 44 11.18 -0.34 -0.48
C MET A 44 10.27 -0.29 -1.72
N SER A 45 9.90 0.90 -2.16
CA SER A 45 9.01 1.09 -3.32
C SER A 45 9.64 0.60 -4.63
N LEU A 46 10.96 0.77 -4.80
CA LEU A 46 11.69 0.25 -5.95
C LEU A 46 11.67 -1.28 -5.97
N CYS A 47 11.95 -1.92 -4.84
CA CYS A 47 11.85 -3.39 -4.72
C CYS A 47 10.43 -3.88 -5.00
N ALA A 48 9.39 -3.16 -4.51
CA ALA A 48 8.00 -3.49 -4.81
C ALA A 48 7.70 -3.39 -6.32
N ALA A 49 8.14 -2.34 -6.98
CA ALA A 49 7.94 -2.16 -8.43
C ALA A 49 8.62 -3.26 -9.24
N LEU A 50 9.88 -3.60 -8.92
CA LEU A 50 10.63 -4.64 -9.62
C LEU A 50 10.04 -6.03 -9.39
N THR A 51 9.71 -6.37 -8.16
CA THR A 51 9.16 -7.69 -7.81
C THR A 51 7.72 -7.88 -8.30
N LEU A 52 6.92 -6.80 -8.40
CA LEU A 52 5.59 -6.83 -8.99
C LEU A 52 5.62 -7.27 -10.46
N LEU A 53 6.58 -6.75 -11.23
CA LEU A 53 6.77 -7.15 -12.64
C LEU A 53 7.14 -8.63 -12.76
N VAL A 54 8.03 -9.09 -11.88
CA VAL A 54 8.49 -10.49 -11.87
C VAL A 54 7.39 -11.44 -11.38
N ALA A 55 6.59 -11.02 -10.41
CA ALA A 55 5.53 -11.83 -9.80
C ALA A 55 4.51 -12.34 -10.83
N GLY A 56 4.07 -11.48 -11.75
CA GLY A 56 3.15 -11.87 -12.83
C GLY A 56 3.72 -12.95 -13.73
N MET A 57 4.98 -12.79 -14.16
CA MET A 57 5.67 -13.77 -15.01
C MET A 57 5.90 -15.11 -14.30
N LEU A 58 6.24 -15.07 -13.03
CA LEU A 58 6.43 -16.28 -12.22
C LEU A 58 5.09 -17.01 -11.99
N ALA A 59 4.01 -16.28 -11.68
CA ALA A 59 2.69 -16.85 -11.43
C ALA A 59 2.09 -17.56 -12.65
N ASP A 60 2.52 -17.17 -13.85
CA ASP A 60 2.10 -17.81 -15.11
C ASP A 60 2.94 -19.06 -15.45
N LYS A 61 4.13 -19.21 -14.86
CA LYS A 61 5.09 -20.28 -15.21
C LYS A 61 5.21 -21.36 -14.13
N TYR A 62 5.12 -20.96 -12.86
CA TYR A 62 5.38 -21.83 -11.73
C TYR A 62 4.14 -22.06 -10.86
N ASP A 63 4.25 -23.00 -9.92
CA ASP A 63 3.22 -23.22 -8.89
C ASP A 63 3.04 -21.96 -8.04
N ARG A 64 1.83 -21.42 -8.09
CA ARG A 64 1.46 -20.17 -7.38
C ARG A 64 1.67 -20.27 -5.88
N LYS A 65 1.42 -21.44 -5.27
CA LYS A 65 1.72 -21.67 -3.85
C LYS A 65 3.19 -21.44 -3.53
N LYS A 66 4.10 -21.97 -4.36
CA LYS A 66 5.54 -21.81 -4.13
C LYS A 66 5.97 -20.36 -4.20
N ILE A 67 5.42 -19.59 -5.16
CA ILE A 67 5.71 -18.14 -5.30
C ILE A 67 5.18 -17.37 -4.10
N MET A 68 3.96 -17.69 -3.63
CA MET A 68 3.43 -17.09 -2.41
C MET A 68 4.34 -17.37 -1.21
N ILE A 69 4.78 -18.63 -1.01
CA ILE A 69 5.69 -18.98 0.09
C ILE A 69 6.98 -18.17 0.02
N VAL A 70 7.61 -18.06 -1.17
CA VAL A 70 8.83 -17.23 -1.35
C VAL A 70 8.58 -15.77 -1.01
N GLY A 71 7.45 -15.21 -1.44
CA GLY A 71 7.07 -13.82 -1.11
C GLY A 71 6.87 -13.60 0.40
N TRP A 72 6.18 -14.52 1.09
CA TRP A 72 5.99 -14.45 2.54
C TRP A 72 7.30 -14.66 3.31
N LEU A 73 8.14 -15.61 2.86
CA LEU A 73 9.46 -15.83 3.46
C LEU A 73 10.37 -14.61 3.35
N ALA A 74 10.26 -13.79 2.29
CA ALA A 74 11.01 -12.56 2.17
C ALA A 74 10.63 -11.53 3.25
N TRP A 75 9.38 -11.55 3.74
CA TRP A 75 8.91 -10.61 4.76
C TRP A 75 9.30 -11.01 6.20
N VAL A 76 9.51 -12.30 6.47
CA VAL A 76 9.87 -12.80 7.81
C VAL A 76 11.12 -12.12 8.38
N PRO A 77 12.26 -12.03 7.67
CA PRO A 77 13.47 -11.42 8.20
C PRO A 77 13.42 -9.88 8.25
N ALA A 78 12.50 -9.21 7.55
CA ALA A 78 12.46 -7.75 7.52
C ALA A 78 12.33 -7.13 8.93
N PRO A 79 11.34 -7.48 9.77
CA PRO A 79 11.25 -6.93 11.11
C PRO A 79 12.39 -7.43 12.02
N LEU A 80 12.98 -8.61 11.80
CA LEU A 80 14.18 -9.04 12.54
C LEU A 80 15.36 -8.11 12.27
N ILE A 81 15.55 -7.70 11.01
CA ILE A 81 16.59 -6.73 10.64
C ILE A 81 16.33 -5.40 11.34
N PHE A 82 15.07 -4.91 11.37
CA PHE A 82 14.72 -3.69 12.11
C PHE A 82 15.02 -3.82 13.60
N SER A 83 14.77 -4.98 14.21
CA SER A 83 15.04 -5.20 15.64
C SER A 83 16.53 -5.16 15.99
N LEU A 84 17.40 -5.48 15.05
CA LEU A 84 18.85 -5.54 15.22
C LEU A 84 19.57 -4.28 14.72
N ALA A 85 18.87 -3.41 13.98
CA ALA A 85 19.42 -2.20 13.40
C ALA A 85 19.92 -1.23 14.49
N ARG A 86 21.09 -0.64 14.29
CA ARG A 86 21.71 0.34 15.19
C ARG A 86 21.77 1.73 14.56
N ASN A 87 21.66 1.81 13.27
CA ASN A 87 21.59 3.03 12.47
C ASN A 87 20.63 2.83 11.30
N TRP A 88 20.30 3.88 10.59
CA TRP A 88 19.31 3.82 9.51
C TRP A 88 19.76 2.95 8.31
N LEU A 89 21.06 2.86 8.02
CA LEU A 89 21.58 2.01 6.93
C LEU A 89 21.38 0.52 7.24
N ASP A 90 21.46 0.12 8.50
CA ASP A 90 21.21 -1.27 8.91
C ASP A 90 19.74 -1.67 8.62
N ALA A 91 18.81 -0.70 8.59
CA ALA A 91 17.42 -0.95 8.25
C ALA A 91 17.16 -1.13 6.74
N LEU A 92 18.11 -0.70 5.87
CA LEU A 92 17.93 -0.73 4.43
C LEU A 92 17.61 -2.14 3.88
N PRO A 93 18.33 -3.22 4.23
CA PRO A 93 17.99 -4.56 3.77
C PRO A 93 16.59 -5.01 4.23
N GLY A 94 16.18 -4.63 5.45
CA GLY A 94 14.84 -4.88 5.96
C GLY A 94 13.77 -4.18 5.13
N MET A 95 13.97 -2.91 4.77
CA MET A 95 13.09 -2.14 3.90
C MET A 95 12.97 -2.76 2.50
N MET A 96 14.10 -3.21 1.93
CA MET A 96 14.11 -3.88 0.62
C MET A 96 13.33 -5.20 0.67
N LEU A 97 13.52 -6.02 1.70
CA LEU A 97 12.80 -7.28 1.88
C LEU A 97 11.30 -7.04 2.12
N TRP A 98 10.95 -6.04 2.93
CA TRP A 98 9.55 -5.65 3.13
C TRP A 98 8.90 -5.17 1.83
N GLY A 99 9.67 -4.53 0.94
CA GLY A 99 9.24 -4.16 -0.41
C GLY A 99 9.00 -5.32 -1.38
N VAL A 100 9.41 -6.56 -1.07
CA VAL A 100 9.20 -7.70 -1.97
C VAL A 100 7.72 -8.03 -2.11
N TRP A 101 7.12 -7.71 -3.26
CA TRP A 101 5.67 -7.82 -3.51
C TRP A 101 5.31 -8.97 -4.46
N LEU A 102 5.85 -10.19 -4.20
CA LEU A 102 5.55 -11.38 -5.00
C LEU A 102 4.15 -11.96 -4.69
N GLY A 103 3.70 -11.80 -3.46
CA GLY A 103 2.47 -12.42 -2.96
C GLY A 103 1.19 -11.84 -3.57
N GLY A 104 1.07 -10.52 -3.71
CA GLY A 104 -0.16 -9.85 -4.13
C GLY A 104 -0.69 -10.31 -5.49
N PRO A 105 0.08 -10.21 -6.59
CA PRO A 105 -0.34 -10.71 -7.91
C PRO A 105 -0.59 -12.21 -7.91
N THR A 106 0.20 -12.98 -7.16
CA THR A 106 0.10 -14.44 -7.09
C THR A 106 -1.15 -14.89 -6.36
N VAL A 107 -1.52 -14.22 -5.25
CA VAL A 107 -2.80 -14.43 -4.54
C VAL A 107 -3.97 -14.13 -5.47
N THR A 108 -3.91 -13.03 -6.20
CA THR A 108 -4.94 -12.67 -7.20
C THR A 108 -5.10 -13.76 -8.24
N ALA A 109 -4.01 -14.23 -8.84
CA ALA A 109 -4.04 -15.29 -9.85
C ALA A 109 -4.53 -16.63 -9.25
N TYR A 110 -4.15 -16.95 -8.01
CA TYR A 110 -4.62 -18.13 -7.30
C TYR A 110 -6.14 -18.10 -7.08
N VAL A 111 -6.67 -16.96 -6.62
CA VAL A 111 -8.11 -16.76 -6.36
C VAL A 111 -8.91 -16.89 -7.65
N VAL A 112 -8.48 -16.23 -8.72
CA VAL A 112 -9.15 -16.32 -10.04
C VAL A 112 -9.27 -17.77 -10.51
N ALA A 113 -8.25 -18.58 -10.27
CA ALA A 113 -8.21 -19.95 -10.76
C ALA A 113 -8.92 -20.97 -9.83
N THR A 114 -9.12 -20.67 -8.55
CA THR A 114 -9.67 -21.60 -7.58
C THR A 114 -11.03 -21.23 -7.01
N ALA A 115 -11.44 -19.96 -7.10
CA ALA A 115 -12.75 -19.52 -6.64
C ALA A 115 -13.86 -19.93 -7.60
N ASP A 116 -15.05 -20.13 -7.04
CA ASP A 116 -16.27 -20.26 -7.85
C ASP A 116 -16.48 -18.98 -8.67
N LYS A 117 -16.63 -19.15 -9.99
CA LYS A 117 -16.81 -18.03 -10.94
C LYS A 117 -18.00 -17.15 -10.57
N ASN A 118 -19.06 -17.72 -10.02
CA ASN A 118 -20.27 -17.01 -9.60
C ASN A 118 -20.06 -16.23 -8.28
N ARG A 119 -18.99 -16.49 -7.54
CA ARG A 119 -18.66 -15.85 -6.25
C ARG A 119 -17.29 -15.19 -6.23
N LEU A 120 -16.72 -14.93 -7.39
CA LEU A 120 -15.36 -14.40 -7.52
C LEU A 120 -15.21 -13.05 -6.81
N THR A 121 -16.14 -12.13 -7.03
CA THR A 121 -16.16 -10.81 -6.37
C THR A 121 -16.22 -10.95 -4.85
N LEU A 122 -17.11 -11.80 -4.33
CA LEU A 122 -17.22 -12.06 -2.89
C LEU A 122 -15.92 -12.64 -2.32
N THR A 123 -15.24 -13.51 -3.06
CA THR A 123 -13.96 -14.09 -2.64
C THR A 123 -12.87 -13.03 -2.55
N PHE A 124 -12.77 -12.14 -3.53
CA PHE A 124 -11.82 -11.03 -3.50
C PHE A 124 -12.08 -10.06 -2.34
N THR A 125 -13.33 -9.67 -2.15
CA THR A 125 -13.70 -8.77 -1.04
C THR A 125 -13.43 -9.42 0.33
N THR A 126 -13.67 -10.72 0.47
CA THR A 126 -13.35 -11.46 1.71
C THR A 126 -11.84 -11.45 1.98
N ILE A 127 -10.99 -11.68 0.97
CA ILE A 127 -9.53 -11.64 1.15
C ILE A 127 -9.04 -10.23 1.44
N SER A 128 -9.62 -9.21 0.79
CA SER A 128 -9.29 -7.80 1.11
C SER A 128 -9.72 -7.43 2.53
N ALA A 129 -10.87 -7.94 3.01
CA ALA A 129 -11.30 -7.75 4.38
C ALA A 129 -10.34 -8.40 5.40
N ALA A 130 -9.67 -9.50 5.04
CA ALA A 130 -8.66 -10.13 5.89
C ALA A 130 -7.49 -9.19 6.20
N TRP A 131 -7.02 -8.44 5.20
CA TRP A 131 -5.99 -7.41 5.37
C TRP A 131 -6.49 -6.28 6.28
N SER A 132 -7.67 -5.74 6.00
CA SER A 132 -8.25 -4.64 6.80
C SER A 132 -8.42 -5.03 8.27
N LEU A 133 -8.89 -6.24 8.56
CA LEU A 133 -9.05 -6.73 9.93
C LEU A 133 -7.69 -6.78 10.67
N GLY A 134 -6.64 -7.24 10.00
CA GLY A 134 -5.29 -7.23 10.57
C GLY A 134 -4.84 -5.83 10.97
N TYR A 135 -5.02 -4.86 10.10
CA TYR A 135 -4.54 -3.49 10.31
C TYR A 135 -5.39 -2.61 11.24
N ILE A 136 -6.66 -2.95 11.52
CA ILE A 136 -7.52 -2.10 12.38
C ILE A 136 -7.01 -2.06 13.82
N PHE A 137 -6.56 -3.18 14.37
CA PHE A 137 -6.17 -3.27 15.79
C PHE A 137 -4.66 -3.29 16.02
N SER A 138 -3.90 -3.75 15.04
CA SER A 138 -2.47 -4.01 15.23
C SER A 138 -1.62 -2.76 15.45
N PRO A 139 -1.85 -1.57 14.81
CA PRO A 139 -1.04 -0.40 15.10
C PRO A 139 -1.21 0.11 16.53
N ALA A 140 -2.42 0.10 17.08
CA ALA A 140 -2.67 0.48 18.47
C ALA A 140 -1.95 -0.47 19.44
N LEU A 141 -2.04 -1.79 19.19
CA LEU A 141 -1.36 -2.79 19.99
C LEU A 141 0.18 -2.65 19.85
N GLY A 142 0.67 -2.42 18.62
CA GLY A 142 2.09 -2.18 18.36
C GLY A 142 2.61 -0.92 19.07
N GLY A 143 1.83 0.16 19.07
CA GLY A 143 2.13 1.38 19.81
C GLY A 143 2.19 1.16 21.33
N TYR A 144 1.20 0.45 21.87
CA TYR A 144 1.17 0.09 23.29
C TYR A 144 2.39 -0.75 23.69
N LEU A 145 2.64 -1.84 22.98
CA LEU A 145 3.78 -2.73 23.27
C LEU A 145 5.11 -2.01 23.05
N GLY A 146 5.23 -1.22 21.98
CA GLY A 146 6.42 -0.45 21.65
C GLY A 146 6.72 0.67 22.65
N GLY A 147 5.69 1.23 23.30
CA GLY A 147 5.83 2.21 24.35
C GLY A 147 6.33 1.62 25.66
N ILE A 148 5.87 0.41 26.04
CA ILE A 148 6.22 -0.23 27.32
C ILE A 148 7.50 -1.07 27.20
N PHE A 149 7.59 -1.91 26.16
CA PHE A 149 8.64 -2.94 26.05
C PHE A 149 9.69 -2.61 24.96
N GLY A 150 9.50 -1.50 24.25
CA GLY A 150 10.36 -1.10 23.13
C GLY A 150 9.96 -1.73 21.82
N MET A 151 10.38 -1.08 20.72
CA MET A 151 10.05 -1.51 19.34
C MET A 151 10.67 -2.85 18.96
N GLN A 152 11.75 -3.27 19.63
CA GLN A 152 12.40 -4.57 19.40
C GLN A 152 11.42 -5.73 19.60
N LEU A 153 10.64 -5.70 20.70
CA LEU A 153 9.61 -6.72 20.96
C LEU A 153 8.54 -6.71 19.86
N VAL A 154 8.11 -5.53 19.41
CA VAL A 154 7.10 -5.38 18.35
C VAL A 154 7.58 -6.02 17.05
N PHE A 155 8.85 -5.80 16.68
CA PHE A 155 9.44 -6.42 15.50
C PHE A 155 9.58 -7.95 15.63
N LEU A 156 9.96 -8.45 16.81
CA LEU A 156 10.02 -9.90 17.04
C LEU A 156 8.63 -10.54 16.92
N LEU A 157 7.60 -9.91 17.48
CA LEU A 157 6.21 -10.36 17.35
C LEU A 157 5.74 -10.31 15.88
N ALA A 158 6.08 -9.25 15.14
CA ALA A 158 5.76 -9.14 13.73
C ALA A 158 6.38 -10.28 12.91
N SER A 159 7.67 -10.58 13.14
CA SER A 159 8.35 -11.70 12.50
C SER A 159 7.73 -13.06 12.88
N PHE A 160 7.31 -13.22 14.14
CA PHE A 160 6.57 -14.41 14.58
C PHE A 160 5.25 -14.56 13.81
N PHE A 161 4.43 -13.50 13.70
CA PHE A 161 3.17 -13.56 12.95
C PHE A 161 3.39 -13.80 11.45
N TYR A 162 4.42 -13.22 10.84
CA TYR A 162 4.79 -13.55 9.47
C TYR A 162 5.20 -15.01 9.32
N SER A 163 5.96 -15.56 10.28
CA SER A 163 6.35 -16.98 10.28
C SER A 163 5.13 -17.90 10.40
N VAL A 164 4.19 -17.58 11.30
CA VAL A 164 2.92 -18.31 11.43
C VAL A 164 2.11 -18.22 10.13
N SER A 165 2.01 -17.04 9.54
CA SER A 165 1.33 -16.85 8.26
C SER A 165 1.97 -17.68 7.15
N CYS A 166 3.31 -17.70 7.06
CA CYS A 166 4.04 -18.51 6.11
C CYS A 166 3.84 -20.02 6.36
N PHE A 167 3.83 -20.45 7.62
CA PHE A 167 3.54 -21.83 8.00
C PHE A 167 2.12 -22.25 7.59
N LEU A 168 1.13 -21.41 7.84
CA LEU A 168 -0.25 -21.67 7.39
C LEU A 168 -0.34 -21.78 5.86
N LEU A 169 0.49 -21.04 5.13
CA LEU A 169 0.51 -21.08 3.67
C LEU A 169 0.97 -22.46 3.12
N ILE A 170 1.75 -23.23 3.89
CA ILE A 170 2.16 -24.57 3.51
C ILE A 170 0.96 -25.52 3.33
N PHE A 171 -0.12 -25.29 4.04
CA PHE A 171 -1.36 -26.08 3.96
C PHE A 171 -2.33 -25.63 2.85
N VAL A 172 -2.05 -24.53 2.19
CA VAL A 172 -2.80 -24.11 0.99
C VAL A 172 -2.53 -25.10 -0.15
N ARG A 173 -3.56 -25.45 -0.93
CA ARG A 173 -3.43 -26.39 -2.05
C ARG A 173 -2.53 -25.83 -3.13
N SER A 174 -1.62 -26.66 -3.68
CA SER A 174 -0.82 -26.36 -4.84
C SER A 174 -1.70 -26.05 -6.05
N GLN A 175 -1.29 -25.06 -6.83
CA GLN A 175 -1.96 -24.70 -8.06
C GLN A 175 -0.96 -24.31 -9.13
N HIS A 176 -0.82 -25.17 -10.12
CA HIS A 176 -0.01 -24.90 -11.31
C HIS A 176 -0.79 -24.03 -12.30
N ALA A 177 -0.09 -23.19 -13.01
CA ALA A 177 -0.67 -22.47 -14.15
C ALA A 177 -1.14 -23.49 -15.19
N ALA A 178 -2.34 -23.31 -15.75
CA ALA A 178 -2.76 -24.08 -16.90
C ALA A 178 -1.78 -23.80 -18.06
N THR A 179 -1.38 -24.84 -18.76
CA THR A 179 -0.31 -24.85 -19.78
C THR A 179 -0.68 -24.07 -21.06
N SER A 180 -1.23 -22.87 -20.95
CA SER A 180 -1.44 -21.94 -22.07
C SER A 180 -0.31 -20.91 -22.12
N ALA A 181 0.92 -21.37 -22.33
CA ALA A 181 2.08 -20.52 -22.48
C ALA A 181 2.02 -19.73 -23.78
N GLN A 182 1.53 -18.49 -23.74
CA GLN A 182 1.86 -17.53 -24.80
C GLN A 182 3.38 -17.29 -24.78
N LYS A 183 4.02 -17.39 -25.95
CA LYS A 183 5.47 -17.20 -26.09
C LYS A 183 5.90 -15.84 -25.49
N PRO A 184 6.98 -15.78 -24.68
CA PRO A 184 7.45 -14.55 -24.06
C PRO A 184 7.69 -13.37 -25.02
N SER A 185 8.11 -13.66 -26.25
CA SER A 185 8.36 -12.66 -27.30
C SER A 185 7.09 -11.92 -27.77
N GLN A 186 5.93 -12.54 -27.72
CA GLN A 186 4.64 -11.88 -28.05
C GLN A 186 4.13 -10.98 -26.92
N VAL A 187 4.51 -11.28 -25.68
CA VAL A 187 4.13 -10.48 -24.50
C VAL A 187 4.82 -9.12 -24.54
N THR A 188 6.12 -9.10 -24.82
CA THR A 188 6.94 -7.86 -24.79
C THR A 188 6.59 -6.91 -25.93
N SER A 189 6.41 -7.42 -27.14
CA SER A 189 6.05 -6.60 -28.31
C SER A 189 4.64 -5.99 -28.18
N SER A 190 3.72 -6.72 -27.56
CA SER A 190 2.35 -6.23 -27.29
C SER A 190 2.34 -5.16 -26.18
N PHE A 191 3.19 -5.29 -25.15
CA PHE A 191 3.31 -4.33 -24.07
C PHE A 191 3.75 -2.93 -24.58
N PHE A 192 4.81 -2.87 -25.38
CA PHE A 192 5.28 -1.61 -25.98
C PHE A 192 4.28 -0.96 -26.93
N LYS A 193 3.50 -1.73 -27.67
CA LYS A 193 2.40 -1.20 -28.50
C LYS A 193 1.27 -0.60 -27.66
N LEU A 194 0.92 -1.23 -26.54
CA LEU A 194 -0.14 -0.77 -25.64
C LEU A 194 0.22 0.54 -24.94
N ILE A 195 1.47 0.70 -24.46
CA ILE A 195 1.94 1.94 -23.84
C ILE A 195 1.79 3.16 -24.75
N ARG A 196 1.88 2.98 -26.08
CA ARG A 196 1.73 4.08 -27.05
C ARG A 196 0.28 4.53 -27.26
N THR A 197 -0.71 3.87 -26.68
CA THR A 197 -2.11 4.30 -26.76
C THR A 197 -2.31 5.56 -25.94
N ARG A 198 -2.70 6.68 -26.56
CA ARG A 198 -2.84 7.99 -25.89
C ARG A 198 -3.71 7.94 -24.63
N ALA A 199 -4.83 7.21 -24.64
CA ALA A 199 -5.72 7.05 -23.51
C ALA A 199 -5.01 6.37 -22.32
N LEU A 200 -4.29 5.26 -22.60
CA LEU A 200 -3.57 4.52 -21.55
C LEU A 200 -2.41 5.31 -20.99
N LEU A 201 -1.69 6.08 -21.83
CA LEU A 201 -0.61 6.97 -21.38
C LEU A 201 -1.13 8.09 -20.47
N LYS A 202 -2.25 8.73 -20.86
CA LYS A 202 -2.90 9.76 -20.03
C LYS A 202 -3.33 9.20 -18.65
N LEU A 203 -4.02 8.06 -18.65
CA LEU A 203 -4.45 7.40 -17.42
C LEU A 203 -3.26 6.97 -16.56
N SER A 204 -2.22 6.39 -17.17
CA SER A 204 -1.00 5.99 -16.44
C SER A 204 -0.31 7.19 -15.79
N GLY A 205 -0.15 8.29 -16.51
CA GLY A 205 0.42 9.54 -15.97
C GLY A 205 -0.43 10.13 -14.85
N PHE A 206 -1.75 10.13 -15.01
CA PHE A 206 -2.69 10.63 -14.00
C PHE A 206 -2.63 9.82 -12.70
N PHE A 207 -2.71 8.49 -12.79
CA PHE A 207 -2.61 7.63 -11.60
C PHE A 207 -1.20 7.61 -10.99
N ALA A 208 -0.16 7.75 -11.80
CA ALA A 208 1.21 7.93 -11.32
C ALA A 208 1.35 9.21 -10.50
N ALA A 209 0.74 10.31 -10.94
CA ALA A 209 0.73 11.58 -10.19
C ALA A 209 -0.05 11.44 -8.86
N ILE A 210 -1.21 10.78 -8.86
CA ILE A 210 -1.95 10.49 -7.61
C ILE A 210 -1.08 9.68 -6.64
N MET A 211 -0.44 8.61 -7.12
CA MET A 211 0.40 7.75 -6.28
C MET A 211 1.63 8.49 -5.78
N PHE A 212 2.23 9.34 -6.62
CA PHE A 212 3.31 10.22 -6.21
C PHE A 212 2.90 11.10 -5.02
N VAL A 213 1.79 11.83 -5.15
CA VAL A 213 1.29 12.69 -4.06
C VAL A 213 1.04 11.87 -2.80
N MET A 214 0.38 10.71 -2.92
CA MET A 214 0.06 9.88 -1.76
C MET A 214 1.33 9.34 -1.06
N MET A 215 2.30 8.85 -1.81
CA MET A 215 3.53 8.27 -1.25
C MET A 215 4.52 9.33 -0.76
N MET A 216 4.39 10.57 -1.23
CA MET A 216 5.21 11.70 -0.78
C MET A 216 4.97 12.04 0.70
N PHE A 217 3.72 12.00 1.19
CA PHE A 217 3.42 12.46 2.55
C PHE A 217 3.04 11.35 3.54
N ARG A 218 2.48 10.23 3.08
CA ARG A 218 2.00 9.15 3.98
C ARG A 218 3.04 8.64 4.97
N PRO A 219 4.29 8.35 4.57
CA PRO A 219 5.32 7.89 5.52
C PRO A 219 5.63 8.90 6.61
N PHE A 220 5.36 10.18 6.37
CA PHE A 220 5.70 11.26 7.28
C PHE A 220 4.58 11.67 8.23
N ILE A 221 3.34 11.17 8.05
CA ILE A 221 2.23 11.44 8.98
C ILE A 221 2.58 11.03 10.42
N PRO A 222 3.05 9.79 10.71
CA PRO A 222 3.43 9.40 12.06
C PRO A 222 4.57 10.24 12.63
N GLN A 223 5.55 10.59 11.80
CA GLN A 223 6.65 11.48 12.20
C GLN A 223 6.16 12.89 12.53
N PHE A 224 5.18 13.40 11.77
CA PHE A 224 4.57 14.71 12.04
C PHE A 224 3.88 14.69 13.41
N LEU A 225 3.12 13.65 13.72
CA LEU A 225 2.44 13.47 15.00
C LEU A 225 3.43 13.41 16.15
N ALA A 226 4.53 12.66 16.00
CA ALA A 226 5.58 12.56 17.01
C ALA A 226 6.35 13.88 17.17
N LYS A 227 6.90 14.43 16.06
CA LYS A 227 7.85 15.55 16.10
C LYS A 227 7.17 16.89 16.37
N VAL A 228 5.97 17.12 15.82
CA VAL A 228 5.29 18.42 15.90
C VAL A 228 4.33 18.48 17.07
N TYR A 229 3.58 17.40 17.32
CA TYR A 229 2.57 17.37 18.38
C TYR A 229 3.02 16.64 19.65
N GLY A 230 4.16 15.94 19.60
CA GLY A 230 4.71 15.25 20.77
C GLY A 230 3.94 14.00 21.19
N PHE A 231 3.15 13.42 20.29
CA PHE A 231 2.39 12.21 20.60
C PHE A 231 3.31 11.01 20.82
N ASP A 232 2.94 10.20 21.78
CA ASP A 232 3.64 8.97 22.08
C ASP A 232 3.29 7.85 21.07
N ARG A 233 3.98 6.72 21.17
CA ARG A 233 3.81 5.58 20.23
C ARG A 233 2.42 4.96 20.33
N PHE A 234 1.80 4.97 21.52
CA PHE A 234 0.46 4.42 21.69
C PHE A 234 -0.57 5.32 21.01
N GLU A 235 -0.51 6.63 21.24
CA GLU A 235 -1.39 7.61 20.61
C GLU A 235 -1.28 7.55 19.06
N ILE A 236 -0.04 7.50 18.55
CA ILE A 236 0.23 7.35 17.11
C ILE A 236 -0.32 6.02 16.59
N GLY A 237 -0.15 4.93 17.33
CA GLY A 237 -0.69 3.62 17.00
C GLY A 237 -2.22 3.60 16.94
N VAL A 238 -2.90 4.24 17.91
CA VAL A 238 -4.36 4.40 17.93
C VAL A 238 -4.83 5.20 16.71
N LEU A 239 -4.17 6.31 16.40
CA LEU A 239 -4.46 7.14 15.25
C LEU A 239 -4.25 6.37 13.92
N GLY A 240 -3.22 5.52 13.85
CA GLY A 240 -3.00 4.59 12.74
C GLY A 240 -4.14 3.58 12.59
N SER A 241 -4.58 2.98 13.69
CA SER A 241 -5.74 2.07 13.73
C SER A 241 -7.01 2.74 13.24
N VAL A 242 -7.26 3.98 13.66
CA VAL A 242 -8.40 4.79 13.21
C VAL A 242 -8.30 5.11 11.71
N CYS A 243 -7.10 5.37 11.19
CA CYS A 243 -6.87 5.58 9.77
C CYS A 243 -7.21 4.33 8.94
N PHE A 244 -6.78 3.15 9.36
CA PHE A 244 -7.11 1.90 8.68
C PHE A 244 -8.59 1.52 8.80
N LEU A 245 -9.24 1.81 9.94
CA LEU A 245 -10.69 1.70 10.09
C LEU A 245 -11.40 2.62 9.09
N GLY A 246 -10.95 3.87 8.98
CA GLY A 246 -11.43 4.82 7.99
C GLY A 246 -11.27 4.30 6.55
N SER A 247 -10.13 3.70 6.23
CA SER A 247 -9.90 3.07 4.92
C SER A 247 -10.91 1.96 4.62
N ALA A 248 -11.21 1.09 5.59
CA ALA A 248 -12.18 0.02 5.43
C ALA A 248 -13.61 0.56 5.23
N VAL A 249 -14.05 1.51 6.07
CA VAL A 249 -15.41 2.06 6.04
C VAL A 249 -15.61 2.98 4.82
N LEU A 250 -14.75 3.98 4.66
CA LEU A 250 -14.83 4.93 3.56
C LEU A 250 -14.58 4.26 2.21
N GLY A 251 -13.79 3.20 2.18
CA GLY A 251 -13.62 2.38 1.01
C GLY A 251 -14.94 1.86 0.44
N ILE A 252 -15.79 1.33 1.30
CA ILE A 252 -17.13 0.84 0.91
C ILE A 252 -18.03 2.02 0.49
N VAL A 253 -18.00 3.12 1.24
CA VAL A 253 -18.83 4.30 0.97
C VAL A 253 -18.46 4.95 -0.36
N ILE A 254 -17.16 5.22 -0.58
CA ILE A 254 -16.64 5.84 -1.81
C ILE A 254 -16.85 4.90 -3.00
N GLY A 255 -16.64 3.59 -2.83
CA GLY A 255 -16.89 2.60 -3.86
C GLY A 255 -18.36 2.62 -4.32
N ARG A 256 -19.31 2.55 -3.38
CA ARG A 256 -20.75 2.64 -3.67
C ARG A 256 -21.16 3.99 -4.29
N PHE A 257 -20.53 5.08 -3.85
CA PHE A 257 -20.75 6.39 -4.45
C PHE A 257 -20.31 6.43 -5.92
N GLY A 258 -19.12 5.88 -6.21
CA GLY A 258 -18.63 5.75 -7.59
C GLY A 258 -19.50 4.85 -8.48
N ASP A 259 -20.06 3.77 -7.92
CA ASP A 259 -20.96 2.86 -8.67
C ASP A 259 -22.31 3.51 -8.97
N ARG A 260 -22.81 4.38 -8.07
CA ARG A 260 -24.10 5.09 -8.25
C ARG A 260 -23.98 6.35 -9.11
N THR A 261 -22.78 6.90 -9.28
CA THR A 261 -22.52 8.13 -10.04
C THR A 261 -21.56 7.83 -11.20
N LYS A 262 -20.40 8.47 -11.18
CA LYS A 262 -19.28 8.17 -12.08
C LYS A 262 -18.06 7.75 -11.24
N LYS A 263 -17.25 6.84 -11.75
CA LYS A 263 -16.02 6.40 -11.07
C LYS A 263 -15.02 7.54 -10.87
N SER A 264 -15.03 8.54 -11.76
CA SER A 264 -14.28 9.79 -11.59
C SER A 264 -14.70 10.55 -10.31
N ASN A 265 -15.98 10.57 -9.95
CA ASN A 265 -16.46 11.22 -8.74
C ASN A 265 -15.91 10.54 -7.46
N ALA A 266 -15.72 9.22 -7.48
CA ALA A 266 -15.09 8.51 -6.38
C ALA A 266 -13.61 8.90 -6.21
N ILE A 267 -12.89 9.09 -7.32
CA ILE A 267 -11.51 9.59 -7.28
C ILE A 267 -11.47 11.02 -6.73
N VAL A 268 -12.33 11.90 -7.22
CA VAL A 268 -12.44 13.29 -6.75
C VAL A 268 -12.74 13.31 -5.25
N ALA A 269 -13.72 12.55 -4.78
CA ALA A 269 -14.06 12.43 -3.36
C ALA A 269 -12.86 11.95 -2.52
N SER A 270 -12.15 10.92 -2.97
CA SER A 270 -10.96 10.40 -2.29
C SER A 270 -9.85 11.44 -2.18
N LEU A 271 -9.60 12.23 -3.22
CA LEU A 271 -8.60 13.29 -3.26
C LEU A 271 -8.99 14.51 -2.42
N ILE A 272 -10.27 14.88 -2.42
CA ILE A 272 -10.79 15.94 -1.53
C ILE A 272 -10.64 15.53 -0.07
N LEU A 273 -11.02 14.30 0.29
CA LEU A 273 -10.82 13.79 1.65
C LEU A 273 -9.34 13.77 2.03
N SER A 274 -8.45 13.41 1.10
CA SER A 274 -7.01 13.48 1.31
C SER A 274 -6.54 14.90 1.62
N SER A 275 -6.91 15.87 0.78
CA SER A 275 -6.54 17.28 0.96
C SER A 275 -7.09 17.85 2.27
N ALA A 276 -8.37 17.63 2.54
CA ALA A 276 -9.01 18.10 3.76
C ALA A 276 -8.33 17.51 5.01
N SER A 277 -8.00 16.22 4.98
CA SER A 277 -7.30 15.56 6.10
C SER A 277 -5.91 16.13 6.33
N VAL A 278 -5.15 16.41 5.27
CA VAL A 278 -3.81 17.01 5.39
C VAL A 278 -3.88 18.43 5.94
N ILE A 279 -4.89 19.23 5.53
CA ILE A 279 -5.12 20.57 6.06
C ILE A 279 -5.52 20.50 7.55
N LEU A 280 -6.46 19.65 7.91
CA LEU A 280 -6.88 19.47 9.31
C LEU A 280 -5.74 18.95 10.18
N LEU A 281 -4.88 18.07 9.67
CA LEU A 281 -3.69 17.60 10.35
C LEU A 281 -2.74 18.76 10.68
N ALA A 282 -2.64 19.77 9.83
CA ALA A 282 -1.77 20.92 10.06
C ALA A 282 -2.37 21.94 11.06
N LEU A 283 -3.69 21.95 11.26
CA LEU A 283 -4.40 22.99 12.01
C LEU A 283 -4.73 22.62 13.46
N SER A 284 -4.67 21.35 13.85
CA SER A 284 -5.12 20.93 15.18
C SER A 284 -4.20 19.84 15.75
N ASN A 285 -3.85 19.99 17.04
CA ASN A 285 -3.18 18.98 17.85
C ASN A 285 -4.13 18.22 18.79
N ASN A 286 -5.44 18.49 18.72
CA ASN A 286 -6.42 17.79 19.54
C ASN A 286 -6.58 16.36 19.06
N PHE A 287 -6.42 15.38 19.96
CA PHE A 287 -6.45 13.95 19.67
C PHE A 287 -7.78 13.50 19.01
N ILE A 288 -8.92 14.04 19.45
CA ILE A 288 -10.23 13.68 18.91
C ILE A 288 -10.36 14.23 17.48
N VAL A 289 -9.96 15.50 17.25
CA VAL A 289 -9.96 16.09 15.91
C VAL A 289 -9.04 15.31 14.97
N LEU A 290 -7.85 14.93 15.44
CA LEU A 290 -6.91 14.13 14.67
C LEU A 290 -7.43 12.71 14.40
N SER A 291 -8.18 12.11 15.33
CA SER A 291 -8.85 10.83 15.09
C SER A 291 -9.84 10.93 13.94
N VAL A 292 -10.69 11.96 13.91
CA VAL A 292 -11.60 12.21 12.78
C VAL A 292 -10.81 12.49 11.50
N THR A 293 -9.77 13.31 11.59
CA THR A 293 -8.88 13.64 10.46
C THR A 293 -8.27 12.41 9.83
N LEU A 294 -7.69 11.51 10.64
CA LEU A 294 -7.05 10.30 10.12
C LEU A 294 -8.06 9.25 9.68
N PHE A 295 -9.26 9.19 10.28
CA PHE A 295 -10.36 8.41 9.73
C PHE A 295 -10.70 8.86 8.30
N LEU A 296 -10.82 10.17 8.07
CA LEU A 296 -11.07 10.73 6.73
C LEU A 296 -9.88 10.48 5.78
N ALA A 297 -8.64 10.59 6.27
CA ALA A 297 -7.43 10.28 5.51
C ALA A 297 -7.42 8.83 5.00
N GLY A 298 -8.04 7.91 5.75
CA GLY A 298 -8.23 6.51 5.34
C GLY A 298 -8.92 6.37 3.99
N GLY A 299 -9.85 7.27 3.65
CA GLY A 299 -10.52 7.29 2.34
C GLY A 299 -9.57 7.47 1.14
N SER A 300 -8.42 8.09 1.36
CA SER A 300 -7.40 8.26 0.32
C SER A 300 -6.68 6.96 -0.09
N TYR A 301 -6.74 5.91 0.74
CA TYR A 301 -6.17 4.60 0.41
C TYR A 301 -6.90 3.90 -0.74
N MET A 302 -8.10 4.36 -1.07
CA MET A 302 -8.90 3.81 -2.17
C MET A 302 -8.36 4.13 -3.57
N ALA A 303 -7.46 5.10 -3.70
CA ALA A 303 -6.91 5.51 -5.00
C ALA A 303 -6.35 4.34 -5.82
N TRP A 304 -5.69 3.39 -5.18
CA TRP A 304 -5.16 2.18 -5.82
C TRP A 304 -6.27 1.26 -6.37
N SER A 305 -7.31 1.03 -5.59
CA SER A 305 -8.44 0.18 -6.01
C SER A 305 -9.25 0.85 -7.12
N LEU A 306 -9.42 2.17 -7.05
CA LEU A 306 -10.12 2.96 -8.05
C LEU A 306 -9.40 2.96 -9.41
N LEU A 307 -8.06 2.87 -9.45
CA LEU A 307 -7.30 2.71 -10.68
C LEU A 307 -7.84 1.53 -11.50
N SER A 308 -7.92 0.35 -10.91
CA SER A 308 -8.41 -0.85 -11.58
C SER A 308 -9.88 -0.73 -12.00
N ALA A 309 -10.70 -0.04 -11.19
CA ALA A 309 -12.12 0.18 -11.48
C ALA A 309 -12.36 1.15 -12.65
N VAL A 310 -11.47 2.12 -12.85
CA VAL A 310 -11.55 3.09 -13.97
C VAL A 310 -10.96 2.50 -15.24
N VAL A 311 -9.78 1.89 -15.14
CA VAL A 311 -9.04 1.39 -16.31
C VAL A 311 -9.64 0.10 -16.87
N GLY A 312 -10.18 -0.76 -16.01
CA GLY A 312 -10.69 -2.08 -16.38
C GLY A 312 -11.78 -2.08 -17.46
N PRO A 313 -12.84 -1.24 -17.38
CA PRO A 313 -13.89 -1.17 -18.38
C PRO A 313 -13.43 -0.64 -19.76
N LEU A 314 -12.35 0.14 -19.79
CA LEU A 314 -11.79 0.69 -21.03
C LEU A 314 -10.94 -0.32 -21.79
N ALA A 315 -10.64 -1.45 -21.16
CA ALA A 315 -9.76 -2.46 -21.73
C ALA A 315 -10.53 -3.48 -22.60
N PRO A 316 -10.00 -3.85 -23.77
CA PRO A 316 -10.50 -5.00 -24.51
C PRO A 316 -10.43 -6.28 -23.65
N GLU A 317 -11.45 -7.16 -23.74
CA GLU A 317 -11.57 -8.32 -22.85
C GLU A 317 -10.35 -9.26 -22.87
N ASN A 318 -9.79 -9.48 -24.05
CA ASN A 318 -8.67 -10.39 -24.29
C ASN A 318 -7.33 -9.89 -23.72
N ILE A 319 -7.20 -8.59 -23.39
CA ILE A 319 -5.97 -7.97 -22.87
C ILE A 319 -6.18 -7.16 -21.59
N ARG A 320 -7.36 -7.29 -20.96
CA ARG A 320 -7.75 -6.47 -19.80
C ARG A 320 -6.73 -6.48 -18.66
N ALA A 321 -6.20 -7.66 -18.33
CA ALA A 321 -5.19 -7.78 -17.27
C ALA A 321 -3.91 -6.98 -17.59
N ARG A 322 -3.44 -7.06 -18.85
CA ARG A 322 -2.27 -6.29 -19.32
C ARG A 322 -2.56 -4.80 -19.35
N TRP A 323 -3.77 -4.42 -19.76
CA TRP A 323 -4.20 -3.02 -19.81
C TRP A 323 -4.18 -2.38 -18.42
N ILE A 324 -4.64 -3.08 -17.39
CA ILE A 324 -4.63 -2.60 -15.98
C ILE A 324 -3.21 -2.58 -15.40
N SER A 325 -2.37 -3.56 -15.75
CA SER A 325 -1.02 -3.67 -15.19
C SER A 325 -0.10 -2.52 -15.59
N ILE A 326 -0.30 -1.89 -16.76
CA ILE A 326 0.53 -0.79 -17.23
C ILE A 326 0.43 0.44 -16.31
N PRO A 327 -0.77 1.03 -16.05
CA PRO A 327 -0.89 2.13 -15.11
C PRO A 327 -0.45 1.77 -13.69
N GLN A 328 -0.66 0.54 -13.25
CA GLN A 328 -0.17 0.07 -11.95
C GLN A 328 1.35 0.10 -11.87
N THR A 329 2.04 -0.42 -12.88
CA THR A 329 3.50 -0.42 -12.93
C THR A 329 4.06 1.00 -12.98
N VAL A 330 3.51 1.88 -13.83
CA VAL A 330 3.94 3.28 -13.92
C VAL A 330 3.72 4.00 -12.58
N SER A 331 2.59 3.74 -11.91
CA SER A 331 2.30 4.30 -10.59
C SER A 331 3.28 3.82 -9.51
N MET A 332 3.71 2.55 -9.55
CA MET A 332 4.71 2.02 -8.62
C MET A 332 6.08 2.66 -8.82
N PHE A 333 6.50 2.87 -10.07
CA PHE A 333 7.74 3.61 -10.34
C PHE A 333 7.66 5.07 -9.91
N SER A 334 6.51 5.73 -10.06
CA SER A 334 6.30 7.07 -9.51
C SER A 334 6.45 7.09 -7.99
N SER A 335 5.97 6.05 -7.31
CA SER A 335 6.07 5.89 -5.86
C SER A 335 7.50 5.72 -5.35
N PHE A 336 8.47 5.38 -6.20
CA PHE A 336 9.87 5.27 -5.82
C PHE A 336 10.50 6.63 -5.47
N ILE A 337 10.24 7.67 -6.26
CA ILE A 337 10.83 9.00 -6.04
C ILE A 337 10.06 9.79 -4.96
N ALA A 338 8.78 9.54 -4.81
CA ALA A 338 7.89 10.33 -3.98
C ALA A 338 8.30 10.44 -2.50
N PRO A 339 8.67 9.36 -1.77
CA PRO A 339 9.08 9.46 -0.38
C PRO A 339 10.36 10.27 -0.19
N TYR A 340 11.29 10.22 -1.14
CA TYR A 340 12.52 11.02 -1.09
C TYR A 340 12.21 12.53 -1.22
N VAL A 341 11.34 12.91 -2.16
CA VAL A 341 10.87 14.30 -2.26
C VAL A 341 10.13 14.72 -0.99
N GLY A 342 9.30 13.82 -0.43
CA GLY A 342 8.64 14.04 0.85
C GLY A 342 9.61 14.27 2.00
N GLY A 343 10.69 13.50 2.06
CA GLY A 343 11.76 13.65 3.05
C GLY A 343 12.44 15.02 2.99
N ILE A 344 12.79 15.48 1.79
CA ILE A 344 13.38 16.83 1.58
C ILE A 344 12.41 17.92 2.07
N LEU A 345 11.15 17.86 1.67
CA LEU A 345 10.16 18.86 2.08
C LEU A 345 9.93 18.83 3.60
N PHE A 346 9.83 17.65 4.20
CA PHE A 346 9.65 17.49 5.64
C PHE A 346 10.89 17.93 6.43
N GLY A 347 12.09 17.68 5.90
CA GLY A 347 13.35 18.13 6.48
C GLY A 347 13.47 19.65 6.51
N ALA A 348 13.07 20.32 5.44
CA ALA A 348 13.02 21.78 5.38
C ALA A 348 11.96 22.36 6.34
N SER A 349 10.75 21.83 6.32
CA SER A 349 9.71 22.08 7.32
C SER A 349 8.61 21.01 7.20
N PRO A 350 8.14 20.41 8.32
CA PRO A 350 7.02 19.49 8.31
C PRO A 350 5.76 20.06 7.65
N TYR A 351 5.53 21.37 7.79
CA TYR A 351 4.39 22.06 7.19
C TYR A 351 4.52 22.25 5.68
N TYR A 352 5.75 22.37 5.12
CA TYR A 352 5.93 22.44 3.67
C TYR A 352 5.45 21.18 2.96
N LEU A 353 5.73 20.02 3.57
CA LEU A 353 5.21 18.76 3.05
C LEU A 353 3.69 18.73 3.05
N LEU A 354 3.04 19.15 4.15
CA LEU A 354 1.58 19.14 4.25
C LEU A 354 0.94 20.14 3.26
N ILE A 355 1.50 21.33 3.11
CA ILE A 355 1.02 22.34 2.14
C ILE A 355 1.15 21.78 0.71
N ALA A 356 2.31 21.23 0.37
CA ALA A 356 2.54 20.64 -0.94
C ALA A 356 1.58 19.47 -1.22
N ALA A 357 1.36 18.58 -0.24
CA ALA A 357 0.45 17.45 -0.36
C ALA A 357 -1.01 17.89 -0.51
N ALA A 358 -1.45 18.88 0.28
CA ALA A 358 -2.81 19.43 0.18
C ALA A 358 -3.04 20.11 -1.18
N ALA A 359 -2.13 20.98 -1.60
CA ALA A 359 -2.20 21.67 -2.89
C ALA A 359 -2.21 20.67 -4.06
N ALA A 360 -1.27 19.71 -4.06
CA ALA A 360 -1.20 18.68 -5.10
C ALA A 360 -2.45 17.79 -5.13
N SER A 361 -3.01 17.42 -3.96
CA SER A 361 -4.26 16.66 -3.88
C SER A 361 -5.45 17.44 -4.43
N CYS A 362 -5.54 18.75 -4.16
CA CYS A 362 -6.56 19.62 -4.74
C CYS A 362 -6.42 19.74 -6.26
N ILE A 363 -5.19 19.97 -6.76
CA ILE A 363 -4.93 20.05 -8.21
C ILE A 363 -5.33 18.72 -8.88
N MET A 364 -4.94 17.58 -8.29
CA MET A 364 -5.33 16.27 -8.83
C MET A 364 -6.83 16.02 -8.78
N ALA A 365 -7.56 16.55 -7.76
CA ALA A 365 -9.01 16.47 -7.70
C ALA A 365 -9.67 17.28 -8.83
N LEU A 366 -9.19 18.49 -9.10
CA LEU A 366 -9.64 19.32 -10.22
C LEU A 366 -9.38 18.65 -11.57
N LEU A 367 -8.17 18.10 -11.76
CA LEU A 367 -7.82 17.36 -12.97
C LEU A 367 -8.68 16.10 -13.14
N ALA A 368 -9.02 15.40 -12.05
CA ALA A 368 -9.92 14.25 -12.08
C ALA A 368 -11.33 14.65 -12.53
N ALA A 369 -11.83 15.76 -12.00
CA ALA A 369 -13.17 16.26 -12.33
C ALA A 369 -13.28 16.69 -13.81
N THR A 370 -12.22 17.28 -14.37
CA THR A 370 -12.23 17.78 -15.75
C THR A 370 -11.80 16.74 -16.78
N ALA A 371 -10.76 15.95 -16.50
CA ALA A 371 -10.16 15.04 -17.47
C ALA A 371 -10.77 13.62 -17.51
N LEU A 372 -11.45 13.21 -16.44
CA LEU A 372 -12.15 11.92 -16.33
C LEU A 372 -13.67 12.07 -16.29
N GLY A 373 -14.18 13.30 -16.39
CA GLY A 373 -15.60 13.62 -16.32
C GLY A 373 -16.38 13.29 -17.59
N ASP A 374 -15.71 13.13 -18.70
CA ASP A 374 -16.25 12.76 -20.02
C ASP A 374 -16.02 11.25 -20.24
#